data_934050637a1cadd0a6b230620730b6c5
#
_entry.id   934050637a1cadd0a6b230620730b6c5
#
_cell.length_a   1.000
_cell.length_b   1.000
_cell.length_c   1.000
_cell.angle_alpha   90.00
_cell.angle_beta   90.00
_cell.angle_gamma   90.00
#
_symmetry.space_group_name_H-M   'P 1'
#
loop_
_entity.id
_entity.type
_entity.pdbx_description
1 polymer ?
#
loop_
_entity_poly.entity_id
_entity_poly.type
_entity_poly.pdbx_seq_one_letter_code
_entity_poly.pdbx_strand_id
1 'polypeptide(L)'
;MPVTDPRIGSELLDYRIEALVGKGGMGVVYRAYDSRLKRRVALKLLAPELAEDALFRQRFLRESELAASLDHPSIVPIFEAREEKGALLIAMRYVEGADLRSLLRKQGALEPARGLALCAQLADALDTAHERGLVHGDVKPSNVLVDERGHCYLADFGLTRRIADQDDSSRGRTVGTVDYAAPERIRGDEVGPGADVYSLGCLLYECLTGEAPFRRATDFAVLFAHLEEAPPSAAERRPTLPTGVDAVIARALAKEPAARYQSCGELVAAARSALGVDARQEIRRHSRRLIAPVLAALLVAAGLVAFFLSGGGSSPASGGILVRVDPATNKAHGTARVGDGPTGVAADSQGVWVAAYREGSLWRINPLTMAATRVPSVGVPQDLAAYRGRVYVGADGPKAFAGNVAAYDAGNGERIDGIDLQSCVGSITAGAEGVWVAPCPYIQRLSFDPRARIVTTVHVPFRSPRDAAHDLETLNDVAVGQGSVWVLGDAADRRLWQIDPRSGEILGTMELPFAPLHLAFGAGALWVTDQLDDAVVRIDPATRRVAARIAIGKGASGVAVGAGSVWATSFLDGTISRIDPRTNRVVVTIPVGGSPRDVAVGAGSVWTAGDAT
;
A
#
# COMPACT_ATOMS: atom_id res chain seq x y z
N MET A 1 -10.18 -7.65 -35.55
CA MET A 1 -8.84 -7.82 -36.15
C MET A 1 -7.85 -7.31 -35.10
N PRO A 2 -6.77 -8.03 -34.77
CA PRO A 2 -5.75 -7.48 -33.88
C PRO A 2 -5.15 -6.24 -34.56
N VAL A 3 -5.17 -5.11 -33.86
CA VAL A 3 -4.53 -3.87 -34.32
C VAL A 3 -3.03 -4.14 -34.33
N THR A 4 -2.45 -4.37 -35.47
CA THR A 4 -1.01 -4.51 -35.66
C THR A 4 -0.38 -3.14 -35.41
N ASP A 5 0.58 -3.05 -34.51
CA ASP A 5 1.33 -1.80 -34.26
C ASP A 5 1.96 -1.33 -35.59
N PRO A 6 1.72 -0.07 -36.03
CA PRO A 6 2.15 0.43 -37.34
C PRO A 6 3.68 0.48 -37.49
N ARG A 7 4.43 0.35 -36.40
CA ARG A 7 5.90 0.32 -36.44
C ARG A 7 6.47 -1.04 -36.80
N ILE A 8 5.69 -2.12 -36.72
CA ILE A 8 6.16 -3.47 -37.09
C ILE A 8 6.46 -3.51 -38.60
N GLY A 9 7.67 -3.95 -38.93
CA GLY A 9 8.18 -3.97 -40.31
C GLY A 9 8.87 -2.67 -40.75
N SER A 10 8.79 -1.59 -39.96
CA SER A 10 9.52 -0.34 -40.23
C SER A 10 10.97 -0.41 -39.73
N GLU A 11 11.79 0.50 -40.25
CA GLU A 11 13.15 0.72 -39.78
C GLU A 11 13.18 1.98 -38.87
N LEU A 12 13.75 1.83 -37.70
CA LEU A 12 14.08 2.92 -36.82
C LEU A 12 15.59 2.92 -36.64
N LEU A 13 16.30 3.89 -37.27
CA LEU A 13 17.75 3.90 -37.35
C LEU A 13 18.28 2.61 -38.01
N ASP A 14 19.25 1.95 -37.36
CA ASP A 14 19.81 0.67 -37.83
C ASP A 14 18.99 -0.56 -37.37
N TYR A 15 17.80 -0.32 -36.73
CA TYR A 15 16.97 -1.35 -36.15
C TYR A 15 15.70 -1.59 -36.95
N ARG A 16 15.55 -2.78 -37.51
CA ARG A 16 14.30 -3.22 -38.14
C ARG A 16 13.40 -3.83 -37.08
N ILE A 17 12.22 -3.23 -36.86
CA ILE A 17 11.25 -3.68 -35.88
C ILE A 17 10.57 -4.97 -36.33
N GLU A 18 10.75 -6.06 -35.57
CA GLU A 18 10.19 -7.38 -35.92
C GLU A 18 8.85 -7.65 -35.21
N ALA A 19 8.74 -7.30 -33.92
CA ALA A 19 7.55 -7.58 -33.13
C ALA A 19 7.45 -6.67 -31.91
N LEU A 20 6.22 -6.45 -31.44
CA LEU A 20 5.95 -5.85 -30.13
C LEU A 20 6.20 -6.88 -29.03
N VAL A 21 7.04 -6.57 -28.05
CA VAL A 21 7.32 -7.41 -26.87
C VAL A 21 6.47 -6.98 -25.67
N GLY A 22 6.37 -5.67 -25.44
CA GLY A 22 5.60 -5.13 -24.32
C GLY A 22 5.29 -3.66 -24.47
N LYS A 23 4.22 -3.22 -23.82
CA LYS A 23 3.82 -1.82 -23.72
C LYS A 23 3.55 -1.49 -22.25
N GLY A 24 4.17 -0.43 -21.75
CA GLY A 24 4.01 0.04 -20.36
C GLY A 24 3.91 1.56 -20.29
N GLY A 25 3.74 2.09 -19.09
CA GLY A 25 3.60 3.54 -18.86
C GLY A 25 4.81 4.36 -19.29
N MET A 26 6.00 3.78 -19.28
CA MET A 26 7.24 4.47 -19.67
C MET A 26 7.57 4.34 -21.15
N GLY A 27 6.81 3.56 -21.92
CA GLY A 27 7.09 3.37 -23.34
C GLY A 27 6.79 1.98 -23.85
N VAL A 28 7.38 1.65 -24.99
CA VAL A 28 7.11 0.42 -25.72
C VAL A 28 8.43 -0.32 -25.97
N VAL A 29 8.43 -1.64 -25.78
CA VAL A 29 9.57 -2.51 -26.05
C VAL A 29 9.29 -3.36 -27.28
N TYR A 30 10.18 -3.30 -28.25
CA TYR A 30 10.12 -4.10 -29.48
C TYR A 30 11.25 -5.12 -29.51
N ARG A 31 10.99 -6.26 -30.10
CA ARG A 31 12.04 -7.09 -30.67
C ARG A 31 12.44 -6.47 -32.00
N ALA A 32 13.70 -6.16 -32.17
CA ALA A 32 14.23 -5.56 -33.37
C ALA A 32 15.49 -6.29 -33.83
N TYR A 33 15.80 -6.17 -35.11
CA TYR A 33 17.03 -6.69 -35.71
C TYR A 33 17.98 -5.54 -36.00
N ASP A 34 19.13 -5.57 -35.34
CA ASP A 34 20.26 -4.65 -35.58
C ASP A 34 20.90 -5.05 -36.91
N SER A 35 20.68 -4.26 -37.98
CA SER A 35 21.14 -4.53 -39.34
C SER A 35 22.67 -4.41 -39.44
N ARG A 36 23.30 -3.61 -38.59
CA ARG A 36 24.74 -3.36 -38.56
C ARG A 36 25.50 -4.52 -37.90
N LEU A 37 25.03 -4.94 -36.72
CA LEU A 37 25.68 -6.00 -35.93
C LEU A 37 25.06 -7.39 -36.18
N LYS A 38 24.06 -7.48 -37.05
CA LYS A 38 23.40 -8.73 -37.49
C LYS A 38 22.88 -9.57 -36.30
N ARG A 39 22.24 -8.93 -35.34
CA ARG A 39 21.73 -9.58 -34.13
C ARG A 39 20.34 -9.06 -33.75
N ARG A 40 19.57 -9.87 -33.01
CA ARG A 40 18.35 -9.41 -32.37
C ARG A 40 18.65 -8.62 -31.10
N VAL A 41 17.88 -7.55 -30.89
CA VAL A 41 17.93 -6.68 -29.72
C VAL A 41 16.52 -6.45 -29.17
N ALA A 42 16.42 -6.12 -27.89
CA ALA A 42 15.24 -5.47 -27.33
C ALA A 42 15.43 -3.96 -27.46
N LEU A 43 14.54 -3.31 -28.18
CA LEU A 43 14.55 -1.87 -28.41
C LEU A 43 13.43 -1.22 -27.59
N LYS A 44 13.77 -0.52 -26.54
CA LYS A 44 12.85 0.22 -25.69
C LYS A 44 12.76 1.66 -26.17
N LEU A 45 11.57 2.07 -26.61
CA LEU A 45 11.24 3.46 -26.95
C LEU A 45 10.47 4.06 -25.80
N LEU A 46 10.97 5.17 -25.26
CA LEU A 46 10.27 5.88 -24.20
C LEU A 46 9.09 6.66 -24.75
N ALA A 47 8.13 6.92 -23.87
CA ALA A 47 6.96 7.73 -24.20
C ALA A 47 7.42 9.14 -24.61
N PRO A 48 6.85 9.72 -25.69
CA PRO A 48 7.28 11.04 -26.22
C PRO A 48 7.26 12.15 -25.16
N GLU A 49 6.30 12.08 -24.25
CA GLU A 49 6.09 13.05 -23.18
C GLU A 49 7.29 13.11 -22.21
N LEU A 50 7.97 11.99 -22.00
CA LEU A 50 9.18 11.93 -21.17
C LEU A 50 10.39 12.54 -21.89
N ALA A 51 10.40 12.50 -23.21
CA ALA A 51 11.46 13.09 -24.02
C ALA A 51 11.37 14.62 -24.12
N GLU A 52 10.24 15.23 -23.78
CA GLU A 52 10.07 16.70 -23.79
C GLU A 52 10.78 17.37 -22.60
N ASP A 53 10.97 16.66 -21.46
CA ASP A 53 11.66 17.19 -20.29
C ASP A 53 13.20 17.11 -20.45
N ALA A 54 13.85 18.27 -20.51
CA ALA A 54 15.30 18.38 -20.67
C ALA A 54 16.10 17.77 -19.48
N LEU A 55 15.57 17.90 -18.26
CA LEU A 55 16.20 17.32 -17.07
C LEU A 55 16.05 15.80 -17.04
N PHE A 56 14.90 15.30 -17.48
CA PHE A 56 14.67 13.87 -17.64
C PHE A 56 15.63 13.28 -18.69
N ARG A 57 15.77 13.92 -19.86
CA ARG A 57 16.70 13.46 -20.92
C ARG A 57 18.13 13.34 -20.43
N GLN A 58 18.64 14.39 -19.76
CA GLN A 58 20.01 14.40 -19.25
C GLN A 58 20.25 13.28 -18.24
N ARG A 59 19.29 13.06 -17.32
CA ARG A 59 19.37 11.99 -16.33
C ARG A 59 19.28 10.61 -16.95
N PHE A 60 18.34 10.43 -17.87
CA PHE A 60 18.16 9.18 -18.61
C PHE A 60 19.45 8.73 -19.30
N LEU A 61 20.10 9.61 -20.04
CA LEU A 61 21.36 9.29 -20.70
C LEU A 61 22.44 8.94 -19.69
N ARG A 62 22.60 9.71 -18.63
CA ARG A 62 23.60 9.46 -17.58
C ARG A 62 23.35 8.13 -16.83
N GLU A 63 22.12 7.85 -16.45
CA GLU A 63 21.77 6.60 -15.75
C GLU A 63 21.92 5.40 -16.69
N SER A 64 21.57 5.57 -17.97
CA SER A 64 21.79 4.54 -18.99
C SER A 64 23.28 4.26 -19.22
N GLU A 65 24.14 5.26 -19.20
CA GLU A 65 25.60 5.10 -19.28
C GLU A 65 26.14 4.32 -18.07
N LEU A 66 25.67 4.65 -16.86
CA LEU A 66 26.07 3.92 -15.64
C LEU A 66 25.58 2.47 -15.69
N ALA A 67 24.32 2.23 -16.09
CA ALA A 67 23.79 0.89 -16.24
C ALA A 67 24.51 0.08 -17.34
N ALA A 68 24.91 0.73 -18.44
CA ALA A 68 25.69 0.11 -19.52
C ALA A 68 27.13 -0.26 -19.07
N SER A 69 27.66 0.40 -18.04
CA SER A 69 28.97 0.06 -17.48
C SER A 69 28.96 -1.19 -16.58
N LEU A 70 27.77 -1.71 -16.24
CA LEU A 70 27.62 -2.92 -15.44
C LEU A 70 27.86 -4.15 -16.33
N ASP A 71 28.93 -4.86 -16.06
CA ASP A 71 29.20 -6.17 -16.67
C ASP A 71 28.93 -7.27 -15.64
N HIS A 72 27.80 -7.93 -15.78
CA HIS A 72 27.36 -8.99 -14.87
C HIS A 72 26.49 -10.02 -15.60
N PRO A 73 26.66 -11.33 -15.38
CA PRO A 73 25.91 -12.35 -16.12
C PRO A 73 24.40 -12.26 -15.94
N SER A 74 23.91 -11.77 -14.80
CA SER A 74 22.48 -11.66 -14.49
C SER A 74 21.95 -10.21 -14.60
N ILE A 75 22.64 -9.32 -15.32
CA ILE A 75 22.13 -8.01 -15.73
C ILE A 75 21.94 -7.99 -17.24
N VAL A 76 20.84 -7.43 -17.72
CA VAL A 76 20.62 -7.27 -19.17
C VAL A 76 21.62 -6.24 -19.71
N PRO A 77 22.57 -6.63 -20.61
CA PRO A 77 23.52 -5.68 -21.18
C PRO A 77 22.82 -4.62 -22.03
N ILE A 78 23.11 -3.36 -21.75
CA ILE A 78 22.70 -2.23 -22.59
C ILE A 78 23.79 -2.03 -23.65
N PHE A 79 23.39 -1.98 -24.93
CA PHE A 79 24.29 -1.79 -26.06
C PHE A 79 24.40 -0.34 -26.48
N GLU A 80 23.28 0.38 -26.36
CA GLU A 80 23.18 1.78 -26.76
C GLU A 80 22.02 2.44 -26.04
N ALA A 81 22.21 3.70 -25.62
CA ALA A 81 21.15 4.57 -25.18
C ALA A 81 21.36 5.94 -25.84
N ARG A 82 20.35 6.46 -26.52
CA ARG A 82 20.47 7.74 -27.22
C ARG A 82 19.14 8.45 -27.43
N GLU A 83 19.25 9.73 -27.77
CA GLU A 83 18.16 10.53 -28.31
C GLU A 83 18.26 10.61 -29.83
N GLU A 84 17.15 10.39 -30.51
CA GLU A 84 17.04 10.52 -31.96
C GLU A 84 15.71 11.13 -32.36
N LYS A 85 15.75 12.27 -33.06
CA LYS A 85 14.56 13.01 -33.54
C LYS A 85 13.53 13.28 -32.41
N GLY A 86 14.02 13.56 -31.20
CA GLY A 86 13.19 13.82 -30.03
C GLY A 86 12.62 12.56 -29.36
N ALA A 87 13.03 11.36 -29.79
CA ALA A 87 12.68 10.10 -29.11
C ALA A 87 13.88 9.57 -28.34
N LEU A 88 13.66 9.14 -27.10
CA LEU A 88 14.66 8.45 -26.28
C LEU A 88 14.52 6.94 -26.49
N LEU A 89 15.64 6.28 -26.74
CA LEU A 89 15.68 4.84 -26.98
C LEU A 89 16.83 4.16 -26.26
N ILE A 90 16.61 2.90 -25.89
CA ILE A 90 17.65 1.97 -25.39
C ILE A 90 17.60 0.72 -26.25
N ALA A 91 18.76 0.33 -26.80
CA ALA A 91 18.97 -0.97 -27.38
C ALA A 91 19.72 -1.87 -26.39
N MET A 92 19.17 -3.02 -26.07
CA MET A 92 19.70 -3.95 -25.08
C MET A 92 19.60 -5.39 -25.58
N ARG A 93 20.23 -6.31 -24.87
CA ARG A 93 20.18 -7.74 -25.20
C ARG A 93 18.74 -8.23 -25.22
N TYR A 94 18.33 -8.86 -26.31
CA TYR A 94 17.08 -9.61 -26.34
C TYR A 94 17.29 -10.96 -25.64
N VAL A 95 16.54 -11.21 -24.57
CA VAL A 95 16.56 -12.46 -23.82
C VAL A 95 15.42 -13.33 -24.35
N GLU A 96 15.78 -14.50 -24.91
CA GLU A 96 14.78 -15.49 -25.32
C GLU A 96 14.27 -16.24 -24.09
N GLY A 97 12.97 -16.08 -23.78
CA GLY A 97 12.35 -16.64 -22.59
C GLY A 97 11.09 -15.89 -22.21
N ALA A 98 10.82 -15.81 -20.90
CA ALA A 98 9.66 -15.11 -20.35
C ALA A 98 10.08 -14.28 -19.14
N ASP A 99 9.30 -13.26 -18.81
CA ASP A 99 9.46 -12.59 -17.52
C ASP A 99 8.97 -13.47 -16.36
N LEU A 100 9.54 -13.24 -15.16
CA LEU A 100 9.22 -14.03 -13.96
C LEU A 100 7.75 -13.89 -13.56
N ARG A 101 7.10 -12.76 -13.84
CA ARG A 101 5.67 -12.56 -13.59
C ARG A 101 4.82 -13.53 -14.40
N SER A 102 5.13 -13.66 -15.69
CA SER A 102 4.46 -14.62 -16.57
C SER A 102 4.69 -16.07 -16.14
N LEU A 103 5.90 -16.36 -15.64
CA LEU A 103 6.25 -17.67 -15.12
C LEU A 103 5.46 -17.99 -13.83
N LEU A 104 5.41 -17.07 -12.86
CA LEU A 104 4.64 -17.22 -11.63
C LEU A 104 3.13 -17.33 -11.88
N ARG A 105 2.59 -16.52 -12.79
CA ARG A 105 1.16 -16.62 -13.19
C ARG A 105 0.81 -17.97 -13.79
N LYS A 106 1.73 -18.60 -14.53
CA LYS A 106 1.51 -19.91 -15.17
C LYS A 106 1.71 -21.09 -14.23
N GLN A 107 2.67 -20.99 -13.31
CA GLN A 107 3.11 -22.12 -12.47
C GLN A 107 2.65 -22.01 -11.01
N GLY A 108 2.23 -20.81 -10.55
CA GLY A 108 2.01 -20.52 -9.14
C GLY A 108 3.34 -20.50 -8.37
N ALA A 109 3.29 -20.96 -7.13
CA ALA A 109 4.48 -21.07 -6.27
C ALA A 109 5.56 -21.98 -6.87
N LEU A 110 6.78 -21.49 -6.88
CA LEU A 110 7.92 -22.26 -7.39
C LEU A 110 8.39 -23.28 -6.35
N GLU A 111 9.12 -24.30 -6.82
CA GLU A 111 9.89 -25.15 -5.93
C GLU A 111 10.89 -24.30 -5.13
N PRO A 112 10.99 -24.43 -3.78
CA PRO A 112 11.79 -23.54 -2.95
C PRO A 112 13.24 -23.42 -3.40
N ALA A 113 13.88 -24.50 -3.80
CA ALA A 113 15.25 -24.49 -4.30
C ALA A 113 15.38 -23.67 -5.61
N ARG A 114 14.35 -23.74 -6.49
CA ARG A 114 14.33 -22.98 -7.74
C ARG A 114 14.11 -21.48 -7.48
N GLY A 115 13.12 -21.14 -6.63
CA GLY A 115 12.86 -19.73 -6.25
C GLY A 115 14.09 -19.10 -5.62
N LEU A 116 14.75 -19.82 -4.72
CA LEU A 116 15.99 -19.39 -4.07
C LEU A 116 17.15 -19.22 -5.07
N ALA A 117 17.28 -20.11 -6.05
CA ALA A 117 18.31 -20.02 -7.08
C ALA A 117 18.15 -18.79 -7.98
N LEU A 118 16.90 -18.40 -8.31
CA LEU A 118 16.62 -17.16 -9.04
C LEU A 118 16.96 -15.94 -8.18
N CYS A 119 16.50 -15.91 -6.91
CA CYS A 119 16.83 -14.82 -5.99
C CYS A 119 18.33 -14.68 -5.75
N ALA A 120 19.10 -15.78 -5.76
CA ALA A 120 20.55 -15.73 -5.61
C ALA A 120 21.26 -15.05 -6.78
N GLN A 121 20.82 -15.30 -8.01
CA GLN A 121 21.35 -14.64 -9.20
C GLN A 121 21.01 -13.14 -9.20
N LEU A 122 19.80 -12.78 -8.75
CA LEU A 122 19.38 -11.38 -8.63
C LEU A 122 20.14 -10.66 -7.52
N ALA A 123 20.38 -11.33 -6.39
CA ALA A 123 21.14 -10.77 -5.27
C ALA A 123 22.58 -10.42 -5.68
N ASP A 124 23.25 -11.31 -6.40
CA ASP A 124 24.59 -11.10 -6.94
C ASP A 124 24.64 -9.89 -7.90
N ALA A 125 23.62 -9.78 -8.76
CA ALA A 125 23.49 -8.64 -9.69
C ALA A 125 23.24 -7.32 -8.96
N LEU A 126 22.37 -7.32 -7.94
CA LEU A 126 22.04 -6.13 -7.15
C LEU A 126 23.24 -5.68 -6.30
N ASP A 127 23.88 -6.59 -5.61
CA ASP A 127 25.06 -6.26 -4.78
C ASP A 127 26.20 -5.72 -5.64
N THR A 128 26.43 -6.27 -6.86
CA THR A 128 27.40 -5.73 -7.83
C THR A 128 27.06 -4.30 -8.27
N ALA A 129 25.78 -3.99 -8.45
CA ALA A 129 25.34 -2.64 -8.78
C ALA A 129 25.52 -1.68 -7.59
N HIS A 130 25.19 -2.13 -6.37
CA HIS A 130 25.33 -1.36 -5.14
C HIS A 130 26.79 -0.99 -4.85
N GLU A 131 27.76 -1.89 -5.09
CA GLU A 131 29.19 -1.61 -4.99
C GLU A 131 29.64 -0.46 -5.91
N ARG A 132 28.92 -0.21 -7.00
CA ARG A 132 29.16 0.90 -7.93
C ARG A 132 28.28 2.12 -7.67
N GLY A 133 27.57 2.13 -6.53
CA GLY A 133 26.69 3.23 -6.13
C GLY A 133 25.37 3.31 -6.91
N LEU A 134 25.00 2.24 -7.63
CA LEU A 134 23.75 2.20 -8.40
C LEU A 134 22.72 1.37 -7.67
N VAL A 135 21.59 1.97 -7.33
CA VAL A 135 20.41 1.29 -6.75
C VAL A 135 19.39 1.05 -7.86
N HIS A 136 18.84 -0.16 -7.93
CA HIS A 136 17.86 -0.50 -8.96
C HIS A 136 16.52 0.22 -8.71
N GLY A 137 15.99 0.14 -7.48
CA GLY A 137 14.81 0.85 -7.03
C GLY A 137 13.46 0.36 -7.59
N ASP A 138 13.44 -0.62 -8.51
CA ASP A 138 12.18 -1.17 -9.10
C ASP A 138 12.30 -2.69 -9.34
N VAL A 139 12.84 -3.42 -8.35
CA VAL A 139 12.95 -4.88 -8.42
C VAL A 139 11.56 -5.50 -8.32
N LYS A 140 11.13 -6.18 -9.39
CA LYS A 140 9.82 -6.83 -9.47
C LYS A 140 9.84 -7.95 -10.52
N PRO A 141 8.91 -8.91 -10.48
CA PRO A 141 8.91 -10.05 -11.41
C PRO A 141 8.86 -9.69 -12.90
N SER A 142 8.25 -8.56 -13.29
CA SER A 142 8.21 -8.12 -14.68
C SER A 142 9.55 -7.59 -15.20
N ASN A 143 10.46 -7.20 -14.30
CA ASN A 143 11.80 -6.73 -14.64
C ASN A 143 12.85 -7.85 -14.54
N VAL A 144 12.42 -9.09 -14.26
CA VAL A 144 13.27 -10.28 -14.21
C VAL A 144 12.94 -11.17 -15.40
N LEU A 145 13.87 -11.28 -16.35
CA LEU A 145 13.73 -12.15 -17.51
C LEU A 145 14.39 -13.50 -17.22
N VAL A 146 13.70 -14.59 -17.52
CA VAL A 146 14.18 -15.96 -17.27
C VAL A 146 14.30 -16.67 -18.62
N ASP A 147 15.50 -17.11 -18.98
CA ASP A 147 15.73 -17.83 -20.22
C ASP A 147 15.30 -19.32 -20.11
N GLU A 148 15.34 -20.03 -21.24
CA GLU A 148 14.95 -21.44 -21.32
C GLU A 148 15.82 -22.37 -20.44
N ARG A 149 17.02 -21.93 -20.06
CA ARG A 149 17.96 -22.68 -19.20
C ARG A 149 17.73 -22.41 -17.72
N GLY A 150 16.82 -21.47 -17.39
CA GLY A 150 16.52 -21.05 -16.03
C GLY A 150 17.50 -20.01 -15.45
N HIS A 151 18.34 -19.40 -16.31
CA HIS A 151 19.16 -18.27 -15.93
C HIS A 151 18.31 -16.98 -15.93
N CYS A 152 18.49 -16.10 -14.94
CA CYS A 152 17.75 -14.86 -14.87
C CYS A 152 18.62 -13.63 -15.16
N TYR A 153 17.97 -12.63 -15.73
CA TYR A 153 18.54 -11.33 -16.06
C TYR A 153 17.67 -10.23 -15.48
N LEU A 154 18.26 -9.31 -14.75
CA LEU A 154 17.60 -8.12 -14.23
C LEU A 154 17.66 -7.02 -15.29
N ALA A 155 16.50 -6.47 -15.63
CA ALA A 155 16.32 -5.42 -16.63
C ALA A 155 15.88 -4.10 -16.01
N ASP A 156 16.00 -3.00 -16.73
CA ASP A 156 15.48 -1.68 -16.37
C ASP A 156 16.13 -1.04 -15.11
N PHE A 157 17.46 -1.11 -14.98
CA PHE A 157 18.21 -0.42 -13.92
C PHE A 157 18.04 1.10 -13.99
N GLY A 158 17.74 1.71 -12.83
CA GLY A 158 17.91 3.16 -12.59
C GLY A 158 16.92 4.09 -13.31
N LEU A 159 16.16 3.62 -14.30
CA LEU A 159 15.29 4.47 -15.13
C LEU A 159 14.08 5.05 -14.35
N THR A 160 13.86 4.62 -13.12
CA THR A 160 12.64 4.93 -12.34
C THR A 160 12.89 5.85 -11.15
N ARG A 161 14.13 6.24 -10.88
CA ARG A 161 14.50 6.88 -9.61
C ARG A 161 13.82 8.23 -9.32
N ARG A 162 13.16 8.87 -10.30
CA ARG A 162 12.50 10.18 -10.12
C ARG A 162 11.27 10.47 -11.00
N ILE A 163 10.56 9.48 -11.49
CA ILE A 163 9.23 9.73 -12.08
C ILE A 163 8.19 9.97 -10.97
N ALA A 164 8.50 9.57 -9.73
CA ALA A 164 7.68 9.87 -8.56
C ALA A 164 7.83 11.30 -8.04
N ASP A 165 8.88 12.04 -8.45
CA ASP A 165 9.19 13.38 -7.93
C ASP A 165 8.62 14.54 -8.77
N GLN A 166 7.97 14.27 -9.91
CA GLN A 166 7.35 15.33 -10.72
C GLN A 166 6.05 14.85 -11.34
N ASP A 167 4.95 15.40 -10.85
CA ASP A 167 3.67 15.64 -11.50
C ASP A 167 3.32 14.73 -12.69
N ASP A 168 2.90 13.50 -12.46
CA ASP A 168 2.08 12.82 -13.45
C ASP A 168 1.02 11.90 -12.82
N SER A 169 0.21 12.45 -11.92
CA SER A 169 -1.00 11.84 -11.38
C SER A 169 -2.13 11.71 -12.42
N SER A 170 -1.91 12.17 -13.66
CA SER A 170 -2.94 12.24 -14.69
C SER A 170 -2.85 11.20 -15.82
N ARG A 171 -1.79 10.36 -15.87
CA ARG A 171 -1.60 9.42 -16.98
C ARG A 171 -1.40 7.98 -16.53
N GLY A 172 -2.46 7.20 -16.64
CA GLY A 172 -2.48 5.75 -16.84
C GLY A 172 -1.61 4.90 -15.91
N ARG A 173 -2.14 4.54 -14.77
CA ARG A 173 -1.61 3.55 -13.81
C ARG A 173 -1.01 2.33 -14.48
N THR A 174 0.27 2.09 -14.23
CA THR A 174 0.86 0.76 -14.46
C THR A 174 0.52 -0.11 -13.25
N VAL A 175 -0.54 -0.90 -13.36
CA VAL A 175 -0.92 -1.93 -12.39
C VAL A 175 0.31 -2.83 -12.14
N GLY A 176 0.76 -2.96 -10.88
CA GLY A 176 1.83 -3.86 -10.48
C GLY A 176 3.15 -3.22 -10.07
N THR A 177 3.27 -1.90 -10.04
CA THR A 177 4.51 -1.21 -9.61
C THR A 177 4.58 -1.04 -8.10
N VAL A 178 3.45 -1.03 -7.40
CA VAL A 178 3.36 -0.79 -5.95
C VAL A 178 3.59 -2.04 -5.09
N ASP A 179 3.36 -3.25 -5.62
CA ASP A 179 3.39 -4.52 -4.87
C ASP A 179 4.76 -4.90 -4.28
N TYR A 180 5.82 -4.21 -4.68
CA TYR A 180 7.21 -4.48 -4.28
C TYR A 180 7.92 -3.22 -3.77
N ALA A 181 7.17 -2.11 -3.63
CA ALA A 181 7.75 -0.80 -3.29
C ALA A 181 8.20 -0.78 -1.83
N ALA A 182 9.45 -0.38 -1.60
CA ALA A 182 9.98 -0.21 -0.25
C ALA A 182 9.32 1.00 0.47
N PRO A 183 9.15 0.94 1.80
CA PRO A 183 8.53 2.01 2.58
C PRO A 183 9.13 3.39 2.37
N GLU A 184 10.46 3.52 2.33
CA GLU A 184 11.18 4.78 2.10
C GLU A 184 10.91 5.35 0.70
N ARG A 185 10.73 4.48 -0.31
CA ARG A 185 10.34 4.93 -1.66
C ARG A 185 8.90 5.48 -1.68
N ILE A 186 8.01 4.86 -0.93
CA ILE A 186 6.61 5.30 -0.81
C ILE A 186 6.53 6.64 -0.07
N ARG A 187 7.35 6.84 0.96
CA ARG A 187 7.43 8.10 1.72
C ARG A 187 8.11 9.23 0.94
N GLY A 188 8.84 8.91 -0.13
CA GLY A 188 9.67 9.88 -0.87
C GLY A 188 10.99 10.21 -0.16
N ASP A 189 11.43 9.33 0.74
CA ASP A 189 12.72 9.44 1.43
C ASP A 189 13.88 9.06 0.50
N GLU A 190 15.13 9.22 0.98
CA GLU A 190 16.30 8.81 0.23
C GLU A 190 16.34 7.29 0.04
N VAL A 191 16.34 6.85 -1.23
CA VAL A 191 16.32 5.43 -1.59
C VAL A 191 17.75 4.90 -1.72
N GLY A 192 18.13 4.01 -0.82
CA GLY A 192 19.41 3.32 -0.82
C GLY A 192 19.31 1.83 -1.16
N PRO A 193 20.42 1.07 -1.06
CA PRO A 193 20.48 -0.39 -1.30
C PRO A 193 19.44 -1.20 -0.52
N GLY A 194 19.06 -0.75 0.67
CA GLY A 194 18.02 -1.38 1.49
C GLY A 194 16.65 -1.49 0.81
N ALA A 195 16.34 -0.60 -0.15
CA ALA A 195 15.11 -0.68 -0.93
C ALA A 195 15.08 -1.91 -1.86
N ASP A 196 16.21 -2.24 -2.46
CA ASP A 196 16.34 -3.43 -3.31
C ASP A 196 16.30 -4.72 -2.47
N VAL A 197 16.86 -4.70 -1.24
CA VAL A 197 16.72 -5.81 -0.28
C VAL A 197 15.26 -6.06 0.06
N TYR A 198 14.48 -5.01 0.31
CA TYR A 198 13.04 -5.10 0.56
C TYR A 198 12.28 -5.70 -0.63
N SER A 199 12.51 -5.15 -1.82
CA SER A 199 11.84 -5.60 -3.04
C SER A 199 12.21 -7.05 -3.40
N LEU A 200 13.48 -7.46 -3.19
CA LEU A 200 13.92 -8.85 -3.34
C LEU A 200 13.27 -9.76 -2.29
N GLY A 201 13.04 -9.28 -1.07
CA GLY A 201 12.27 -9.97 -0.04
C GLY A 201 10.82 -10.24 -0.45
N CYS A 202 10.14 -9.25 -1.05
CA CYS A 202 8.80 -9.40 -1.63
C CYS A 202 8.80 -10.44 -2.77
N LEU A 203 9.80 -10.39 -3.64
CA LEU A 203 9.95 -11.31 -4.75
C LEU A 203 10.23 -12.75 -4.27
N LEU A 204 11.06 -12.92 -3.25
CA LEU A 204 11.29 -14.23 -2.61
C LEU A 204 9.99 -14.79 -2.03
N TYR A 205 9.23 -13.97 -1.30
CA TYR A 205 7.93 -14.35 -0.76
C TYR A 205 7.02 -14.86 -1.88
N GLU A 206 6.89 -14.11 -2.97
CA GLU A 206 6.04 -14.49 -4.11
C GLU A 206 6.54 -15.75 -4.80
N CYS A 207 7.83 -15.93 -5.00
CA CYS A 207 8.39 -17.17 -5.53
C CYS A 207 8.02 -18.38 -4.68
N LEU A 208 7.99 -18.24 -3.35
CA LEU A 208 7.68 -19.33 -2.42
C LEU A 208 6.19 -19.60 -2.27
N THR A 209 5.33 -18.59 -2.35
CA THR A 209 3.89 -18.69 -2.07
C THR A 209 3.01 -18.62 -3.32
N GLY A 210 3.54 -18.09 -4.44
CA GLY A 210 2.80 -17.84 -5.68
C GLY A 210 2.08 -16.48 -5.73
N GLU A 211 2.17 -15.69 -4.66
CA GLU A 211 1.49 -14.38 -4.54
C GLU A 211 2.39 -13.35 -3.86
N ALA A 212 2.26 -12.08 -4.24
CA ALA A 212 2.94 -10.98 -3.56
C ALA A 212 2.51 -10.90 -2.08
N PRO A 213 3.40 -10.41 -1.15
CA PRO A 213 3.13 -10.42 0.28
C PRO A 213 1.90 -9.61 0.66
N PHE A 214 1.68 -8.48 0.00
CA PHE A 214 0.56 -7.61 0.27
C PHE A 214 -0.35 -7.52 -0.95
N ARG A 215 -1.40 -8.34 -0.98
CA ARG A 215 -2.47 -8.25 -1.99
C ARG A 215 -3.68 -7.58 -1.37
N ARG A 216 -4.07 -6.46 -1.92
CA ARG A 216 -5.22 -5.67 -1.48
C ARG A 216 -6.03 -5.24 -2.70
N ALA A 217 -7.27 -4.83 -2.48
CA ALA A 217 -8.19 -4.41 -3.53
C ALA A 217 -7.76 -3.12 -4.25
N THR A 218 -6.95 -2.27 -3.59
CA THR A 218 -6.48 -1.00 -4.14
C THR A 218 -4.98 -0.86 -4.01
N ASP A 219 -4.34 -0.15 -4.94
CA ASP A 219 -2.91 0.16 -4.88
C ASP A 219 -2.56 0.93 -3.58
N PHE A 220 -3.47 1.77 -3.10
CA PHE A 220 -3.30 2.47 -1.82
C PHE A 220 -3.25 1.50 -0.64
N ALA A 221 -4.18 0.55 -0.58
CA ALA A 221 -4.15 -0.45 0.49
C ALA A 221 -2.89 -1.33 0.41
N VAL A 222 -2.34 -1.54 -0.80
CA VAL A 222 -1.02 -2.19 -0.97
C VAL A 222 0.09 -1.30 -0.46
N LEU A 223 0.14 -0.03 -0.87
CA LEU A 223 1.12 0.96 -0.38
C LEU A 223 1.07 1.08 1.13
N PHE A 224 -0.14 1.14 1.70
CA PHE A 224 -0.37 1.17 3.12
C PHE A 224 0.20 -0.08 3.81
N ALA A 225 -0.07 -1.27 3.28
CA ALA A 225 0.46 -2.52 3.83
C ALA A 225 2.00 -2.55 3.78
N HIS A 226 2.60 -2.02 2.72
CA HIS A 226 4.05 -1.84 2.66
C HIS A 226 4.60 -0.90 3.74
N LEU A 227 3.88 0.16 4.07
CA LEU A 227 4.30 1.11 5.10
C LEU A 227 4.15 0.53 6.51
N GLU A 228 3.06 -0.22 6.77
CA GLU A 228 2.58 -0.42 8.14
C GLU A 228 2.37 -1.87 8.54
N GLU A 229 1.98 -2.75 7.61
CA GLU A 229 1.62 -4.10 7.97
C GLU A 229 2.84 -5.03 8.06
N ALA A 230 2.83 -5.92 9.04
CA ALA A 230 3.77 -7.04 9.07
C ALA A 230 3.53 -7.95 7.84
N PRO A 231 4.58 -8.52 7.23
CA PRO A 231 4.39 -9.45 6.14
C PRO A 231 3.64 -10.70 6.64
N PRO A 232 2.71 -11.24 5.81
CA PRO A 232 2.00 -12.46 6.17
C PRO A 232 2.96 -13.65 6.21
N SER A 233 2.64 -14.65 7.03
CA SER A 233 3.45 -15.88 7.14
C SER A 233 3.46 -16.65 5.82
N ALA A 234 4.65 -16.90 5.29
CA ALA A 234 4.85 -17.75 4.12
C ALA A 234 4.58 -19.23 4.46
N ALA A 235 4.90 -19.65 5.68
CA ALA A 235 4.67 -21.01 6.16
C ALA A 235 3.18 -21.32 6.38
N GLU A 236 2.37 -20.34 6.80
CA GLU A 236 0.91 -20.50 6.87
C GLU A 236 0.29 -20.63 5.47
N ARG A 237 0.76 -19.82 4.50
CA ARG A 237 0.27 -19.92 3.12
C ARG A 237 0.68 -21.20 2.42
N ARG A 238 1.87 -21.70 2.70
CA ARG A 238 2.41 -22.95 2.15
C ARG A 238 2.99 -23.80 3.27
N PRO A 239 2.18 -24.67 3.90
CA PRO A 239 2.60 -25.46 5.07
C PRO A 239 3.77 -26.42 4.84
N THR A 240 4.22 -26.60 3.60
CA THR A 240 5.42 -27.38 3.28
C THR A 240 6.73 -26.59 3.49
N LEU A 241 6.64 -25.28 3.72
CA LEU A 241 7.80 -24.45 4.03
C LEU A 241 8.17 -24.56 5.51
N PRO A 242 9.46 -24.54 5.86
CA PRO A 242 9.89 -24.44 7.25
C PRO A 242 9.48 -23.08 7.85
N THR A 243 9.02 -23.08 9.11
CA THR A 243 8.59 -21.83 9.80
C THR A 243 9.71 -20.80 9.95
N GLY A 244 10.98 -21.22 9.92
CA GLY A 244 12.13 -20.32 9.95
C GLY A 244 12.18 -19.32 8.79
N VAL A 245 11.48 -19.58 7.67
CA VAL A 245 11.44 -18.68 6.53
C VAL A 245 10.68 -17.39 6.85
N ASP A 246 9.70 -17.44 7.75
CA ASP A 246 8.91 -16.26 8.14
C ASP A 246 9.78 -15.19 8.82
N ALA A 247 10.72 -15.60 9.67
CA ALA A 247 11.67 -14.67 10.30
C ALA A 247 12.59 -14.00 9.27
N VAL A 248 12.97 -14.71 8.21
CA VAL A 248 13.79 -14.17 7.11
C VAL A 248 13.01 -13.13 6.32
N ILE A 249 11.77 -13.46 5.95
CA ILE A 249 10.88 -12.53 5.23
C ILE A 249 10.57 -11.31 6.10
N ALA A 250 10.24 -11.51 7.38
CA ALA A 250 9.93 -10.41 8.30
C ALA A 250 11.10 -9.42 8.42
N ARG A 251 12.34 -9.92 8.48
CA ARG A 251 13.53 -9.06 8.51
C ARG A 251 13.78 -8.36 7.17
N ALA A 252 13.62 -9.04 6.04
CA ALA A 252 13.77 -8.44 4.72
C ALA A 252 12.75 -7.32 4.49
N LEU A 253 11.52 -7.50 4.96
CA LEU A 253 10.40 -6.58 4.83
C LEU A 253 10.25 -5.64 6.05
N ALA A 254 11.28 -5.49 6.88
CA ALA A 254 11.29 -4.51 7.95
C ALA A 254 11.08 -3.09 7.40
N LYS A 255 10.29 -2.28 8.10
CA LYS A 255 9.90 -0.94 7.62
C LYS A 255 11.10 0.01 7.59
N GLU A 256 11.93 -0.06 8.62
CA GLU A 256 13.15 0.71 8.70
C GLU A 256 14.29 0.02 7.92
N PRO A 257 14.95 0.71 6.96
CA PRO A 257 16.02 0.13 6.16
C PRO A 257 17.18 -0.45 6.98
N ALA A 258 17.52 0.18 8.09
CA ALA A 258 18.62 -0.26 8.98
C ALA A 258 18.31 -1.59 9.71
N ALA A 259 17.05 -1.97 9.84
CA ALA A 259 16.65 -3.24 10.45
C ALA A 259 16.70 -4.43 9.47
N ARG A 260 16.89 -4.18 8.17
CA ARG A 260 16.96 -5.18 7.11
C ARG A 260 18.33 -5.86 7.06
N TYR A 261 18.51 -6.73 6.09
CA TYR A 261 19.82 -7.27 5.72
C TYR A 261 20.68 -6.17 5.08
N GLN A 262 22.00 -6.23 5.29
CA GLN A 262 22.91 -5.21 4.78
C GLN A 262 23.19 -5.36 3.27
N SER A 263 22.95 -6.57 2.72
CA SER A 263 23.05 -6.86 1.30
C SER A 263 21.97 -7.84 0.86
N CYS A 264 21.74 -7.91 -0.45
CA CYS A 264 20.85 -8.88 -1.05
C CYS A 264 21.39 -10.31 -0.88
N GLY A 265 22.71 -10.48 -0.91
CA GLY A 265 23.38 -11.76 -0.66
C GLY A 265 23.16 -12.28 0.77
N GLU A 266 23.20 -11.41 1.78
CA GLU A 266 22.86 -11.79 3.16
C GLU A 266 21.43 -12.30 3.30
N LEU A 267 20.46 -11.64 2.67
CA LEU A 267 19.07 -12.11 2.63
C LEU A 267 18.98 -13.52 2.05
N VAL A 268 19.61 -13.76 0.90
CA VAL A 268 19.58 -15.06 0.23
C VAL A 268 20.29 -16.14 1.04
N ALA A 269 21.42 -15.81 1.70
CA ALA A 269 22.12 -16.74 2.59
C ALA A 269 21.24 -17.15 3.78
N ALA A 270 20.54 -16.20 4.41
CA ALA A 270 19.59 -16.46 5.48
C ALA A 270 18.42 -17.34 5.00
N ALA A 271 17.84 -17.03 3.82
CA ALA A 271 16.77 -17.81 3.23
C ALA A 271 17.21 -19.26 2.91
N ARG A 272 18.42 -19.43 2.39
CA ARG A 272 19.03 -20.74 2.12
C ARG A 272 19.14 -21.59 3.37
N SER A 273 19.61 -21.01 4.45
CA SER A 273 19.71 -21.68 5.75
C SER A 273 18.33 -22.07 6.30
N ALA A 274 17.36 -21.13 6.25
CA ALA A 274 16.00 -21.37 6.75
C ALA A 274 15.25 -22.44 5.96
N LEU A 275 15.47 -22.51 4.64
CA LEU A 275 14.84 -23.50 3.76
C LEU A 275 15.56 -24.87 3.77
N GLY A 276 16.72 -25.00 4.43
CA GLY A 276 17.49 -26.24 4.50
C GLY A 276 18.02 -26.73 3.14
N VAL A 277 18.18 -25.81 2.17
CA VAL A 277 18.57 -26.17 0.79
C VAL A 277 20.02 -26.61 0.70
N ASP A 278 20.89 -26.16 1.63
CA ASP A 278 22.33 -26.48 1.64
C ASP A 278 22.66 -27.91 2.12
N ALA A 279 21.78 -28.53 2.87
CA ALA A 279 22.05 -29.84 3.48
C ALA A 279 22.12 -31.03 2.47
N ARG A 280 21.72 -30.80 1.20
CA ARG A 280 21.65 -31.87 0.18
C ARG A 280 22.66 -31.79 -0.96
N GLN A 281 23.30 -30.66 -1.20
CA GLN A 281 24.25 -30.51 -2.32
C GLN A 281 25.74 -30.60 -1.93
N GLU A 282 26.14 -30.25 -0.72
CA GLU A 282 27.55 -30.36 -0.27
C GLU A 282 28.01 -31.77 0.10
N ILE A 283 27.10 -32.68 0.45
CA ILE A 283 27.45 -34.05 0.75
C ILE A 283 28.01 -34.83 -0.47
N ARG A 284 27.84 -34.31 -1.69
CA ARG A 284 28.35 -34.96 -2.91
C ARG A 284 29.65 -34.42 -3.50
N ARG A 285 30.25 -33.35 -2.99
CA ARG A 285 31.49 -32.76 -3.58
C ARG A 285 32.71 -32.66 -2.67
N HIS A 286 32.66 -32.88 -1.36
CA HIS A 286 33.80 -32.68 -0.46
C HIS A 286 34.08 -33.83 0.54
N SER A 287 33.83 -35.06 0.16
CA SER A 287 34.45 -36.19 0.89
C SER A 287 35.85 -36.44 0.38
N ARG A 288 36.79 -35.55 0.62
CA ARG A 288 38.25 -35.80 0.69
C ARG A 288 38.98 -34.48 0.83
N ARG A 289 39.25 -34.08 2.05
CA ARG A 289 40.42 -33.35 2.58
C ARG A 289 40.03 -32.38 3.70
N LEU A 290 40.72 -32.61 4.85
CA LEU A 290 40.88 -31.68 5.98
C LEU A 290 39.86 -31.82 7.13
N ILE A 291 40.06 -32.84 7.92
CA ILE A 291 39.69 -32.88 9.34
C ILE A 291 40.94 -32.49 10.12
N ALA A 292 40.94 -31.30 10.69
CA ALA A 292 41.67 -30.76 11.86
C ALA A 292 42.12 -29.31 11.57
N PRO A 293 41.57 -28.24 12.06
CA PRO A 293 41.63 -27.72 13.42
C PRO A 293 40.37 -26.85 13.83
N VAL A 294 39.21 -27.42 13.91
CA VAL A 294 38.01 -26.64 14.28
C VAL A 294 37.61 -26.78 15.78
N LEU A 295 38.26 -27.67 16.51
CA LEU A 295 37.90 -27.93 17.91
C LEU A 295 38.43 -26.93 18.95
N ALA A 296 39.35 -26.03 18.58
CA ALA A 296 39.92 -25.07 19.53
C ALA A 296 39.19 -23.72 19.61
N ALA A 297 38.35 -23.40 18.63
CA ALA A 297 37.66 -22.10 18.59
C ALA A 297 36.28 -22.09 19.31
N LEU A 298 35.73 -23.24 19.62
CA LEU A 298 34.36 -23.36 20.19
C LEU A 298 34.28 -23.16 21.72
N LEU A 299 35.40 -23.13 22.43
CA LEU A 299 35.41 -22.97 23.90
C LEU A 299 35.53 -21.48 24.35
N VAL A 300 35.89 -20.56 23.47
CA VAL A 300 35.99 -19.13 23.82
C VAL A 300 34.66 -18.37 23.56
N ALA A 301 33.82 -18.90 22.67
CA ALA A 301 32.54 -18.27 22.34
C ALA A 301 31.42 -18.50 23.38
N ALA A 302 31.52 -19.57 24.20
CA ALA A 302 30.51 -19.89 25.20
C ALA A 302 30.54 -18.97 26.44
N GLY A 303 31.65 -18.30 26.72
CA GLY A 303 31.79 -17.39 27.87
C GLY A 303 31.23 -15.99 27.68
N LEU A 304 31.06 -15.55 26.43
CA LEU A 304 30.58 -14.18 26.11
C LEU A 304 29.06 -14.09 25.94
N VAL A 305 28.39 -15.21 25.71
CA VAL A 305 26.91 -15.23 25.55
C VAL A 305 26.18 -15.15 26.89
N ALA A 306 26.79 -15.58 27.98
CA ALA A 306 26.17 -15.53 29.32
C ALA A 306 26.13 -14.14 29.94
N PHE A 307 26.91 -13.18 29.43
CA PHE A 307 26.97 -11.80 29.98
C PHE A 307 25.92 -10.86 29.36
N PHE A 308 25.34 -11.21 28.20
CA PHE A 308 24.34 -10.37 27.53
C PHE A 308 22.88 -10.77 27.77
N LEU A 309 22.60 -11.82 28.54
CA LEU A 309 21.22 -12.28 28.82
C LEU A 309 20.60 -11.74 30.11
N SER A 310 21.24 -10.80 30.81
CA SER A 310 20.72 -10.23 32.08
C SER A 310 20.41 -8.74 32.03
N GLY A 311 20.16 -8.18 30.85
CA GLY A 311 19.71 -6.80 30.72
C GLY A 311 18.30 -6.76 30.12
N GLY A 312 17.28 -6.87 30.95
CA GLY A 312 15.89 -6.67 30.55
C GLY A 312 15.66 -5.18 30.20
N GLY A 313 15.88 -4.85 28.95
CA GLY A 313 15.38 -3.62 28.33
C GLY A 313 14.08 -3.95 27.61
N SER A 314 12.96 -3.56 28.15
CA SER A 314 11.68 -3.56 27.45
C SER A 314 11.81 -2.72 26.19
N SER A 315 11.70 -3.34 25.02
CA SER A 315 11.47 -2.65 23.76
C SER A 315 10.26 -1.73 23.93
N PRO A 316 10.25 -0.49 23.39
CA PRO A 316 9.05 0.33 23.39
C PRO A 316 7.97 -0.44 22.63
N ALA A 317 6.88 -0.76 23.30
CA ALA A 317 5.73 -1.41 22.68
C ALA A 317 5.21 -0.48 21.59
N SER A 318 5.26 -0.94 20.35
CA SER A 318 4.54 -0.34 19.23
C SER A 318 3.05 -0.35 19.57
N GLY A 319 2.45 0.82 19.72
CA GLY A 319 1.03 0.97 20.04
C GLY A 319 0.49 2.21 19.37
N GLY A 320 -0.82 2.25 19.15
CA GLY A 320 -1.50 3.43 18.61
C GLY A 320 -1.56 4.57 19.63
N ILE A 321 -1.66 5.78 19.12
CA ILE A 321 -1.90 6.99 19.90
C ILE A 321 -3.17 7.70 19.44
N LEU A 322 -3.92 8.25 20.40
CA LEU A 322 -4.96 9.23 20.15
C LEU A 322 -4.44 10.60 20.59
N VAL A 323 -4.56 11.58 19.72
CA VAL A 323 -4.15 12.96 19.97
C VAL A 323 -5.39 13.85 20.03
N ARG A 324 -5.45 14.70 21.06
CA ARG A 324 -6.47 15.73 21.22
C ARG A 324 -5.95 17.07 20.68
N VAL A 325 -6.73 17.74 19.84
CA VAL A 325 -6.45 19.08 19.31
C VAL A 325 -7.54 20.05 19.79
N ASP A 326 -7.13 21.17 20.35
CA ASP A 326 -8.03 22.25 20.74
C ASP A 326 -8.34 23.14 19.53
N PRO A 327 -9.60 23.21 19.08
CA PRO A 327 -9.99 24.01 17.92
C PRO A 327 -9.92 25.51 18.14
N ALA A 328 -9.88 25.99 19.39
CA ALA A 328 -9.78 27.41 19.71
C ALA A 328 -8.33 27.91 19.62
N THR A 329 -7.38 27.11 20.11
CA THR A 329 -5.96 27.49 20.15
C THR A 329 -5.14 26.91 18.99
N ASN A 330 -5.68 25.94 18.24
CA ASN A 330 -5.00 25.21 17.17
C ASN A 330 -3.74 24.47 17.68
N LYS A 331 -3.79 23.91 18.88
CA LYS A 331 -2.68 23.17 19.48
C LYS A 331 -3.08 21.75 19.81
N ALA A 332 -2.16 20.84 19.60
CA ALA A 332 -2.27 19.48 20.10
C ALA A 332 -2.08 19.47 21.64
N HIS A 333 -3.00 18.88 22.37
CA HIS A 333 -2.99 18.77 23.81
C HIS A 333 -3.32 17.36 24.26
N GLY A 334 -2.37 16.73 24.93
CA GLY A 334 -2.58 15.40 25.51
C GLY A 334 -2.64 14.29 24.48
N THR A 335 -2.11 13.16 24.88
CA THR A 335 -2.13 11.93 24.11
C THR A 335 -2.63 10.80 25.01
N ALA A 336 -3.34 9.84 24.43
CA ALA A 336 -3.70 8.59 25.09
C ALA A 336 -3.15 7.43 24.28
N ARG A 337 -2.57 6.43 24.94
CA ARG A 337 -2.23 5.18 24.29
C ARG A 337 -3.49 4.37 24.03
N VAL A 338 -3.64 3.89 22.81
CA VAL A 338 -4.71 3.02 22.36
C VAL A 338 -4.10 1.77 21.72
N GLY A 339 -4.92 0.83 21.34
CA GLY A 339 -4.43 -0.41 20.70
C GLY A 339 -3.70 -0.19 19.39
N ASP A 340 -2.98 -1.19 18.94
CA ASP A 340 -2.19 -1.15 17.72
C ASP A 340 -3.06 -1.06 16.45
N GLY A 341 -2.62 -0.23 15.49
CA GLY A 341 -3.29 0.00 14.23
C GLY A 341 -4.66 0.68 14.36
N PRO A 342 -4.76 1.89 14.94
CA PRO A 342 -6.02 2.61 15.00
C PRO A 342 -6.47 3.02 13.59
N THR A 343 -7.73 2.66 13.23
CA THR A 343 -8.31 2.90 11.90
C THR A 343 -9.48 3.87 11.93
N GLY A 344 -10.27 3.88 13.00
CA GLY A 344 -11.45 4.73 13.12
C GLY A 344 -11.49 5.47 14.45
N VAL A 345 -12.00 6.71 14.43
CA VAL A 345 -12.25 7.54 15.60
C VAL A 345 -13.67 8.08 15.57
N ALA A 346 -14.40 7.91 16.67
CA ALA A 346 -15.70 8.55 16.83
C ALA A 346 -15.73 9.34 18.15
N ALA A 347 -16.37 10.49 18.15
CA ALA A 347 -16.48 11.35 19.33
C ALA A 347 -17.85 11.98 19.44
N ASP A 348 -18.42 11.96 20.65
CA ASP A 348 -19.61 12.73 21.00
C ASP A 348 -19.41 13.47 22.34
N SER A 349 -20.48 13.98 22.94
CA SER A 349 -20.38 14.69 24.23
C SER A 349 -20.05 13.77 25.41
N GLN A 350 -20.19 12.47 25.28
CA GLN A 350 -20.08 11.46 26.33
C GLN A 350 -18.72 10.76 26.36
N GLY A 351 -18.04 10.65 25.20
CA GLY A 351 -16.77 9.96 25.10
C GLY A 351 -16.13 10.00 23.72
N VAL A 352 -14.91 9.53 23.68
CA VAL A 352 -14.14 9.33 22.44
C VAL A 352 -13.82 7.85 22.31
N TRP A 353 -13.97 7.32 21.11
CA TRP A 353 -13.81 5.91 20.82
C TRP A 353 -12.83 5.69 19.70
N VAL A 354 -12.03 4.65 19.81
CA VAL A 354 -11.01 4.29 18.81
C VAL A 354 -11.13 2.81 18.49
N ALA A 355 -11.20 2.51 17.20
CA ALA A 355 -11.07 1.18 16.66
C ALA A 355 -9.59 0.88 16.40
N ALA A 356 -9.02 -0.12 17.05
CA ALA A 356 -7.65 -0.58 16.86
C ALA A 356 -7.69 -1.91 16.08
N TYR A 357 -7.59 -1.81 14.77
CA TYR A 357 -7.78 -2.91 13.83
C TYR A 357 -6.76 -4.05 14.02
N ARG A 358 -5.47 -3.72 14.07
CA ARG A 358 -4.40 -4.73 14.17
C ARG A 358 -4.45 -5.51 15.49
N GLU A 359 -4.82 -4.83 16.58
CA GLU A 359 -5.00 -5.50 17.89
C GLU A 359 -6.37 -6.18 18.02
N GLY A 360 -7.33 -5.88 17.13
CA GLY A 360 -8.71 -6.35 17.23
C GLY A 360 -9.39 -5.81 18.49
N SER A 361 -9.12 -4.58 18.88
CA SER A 361 -9.60 -4.01 20.14
C SER A 361 -10.33 -2.69 19.95
N LEU A 362 -11.29 -2.44 20.84
CA LEU A 362 -12.07 -1.21 20.92
C LEU A 362 -11.68 -0.45 22.18
N TRP A 363 -11.43 0.83 22.05
CA TRP A 363 -10.98 1.68 23.15
C TRP A 363 -11.95 2.84 23.36
N ARG A 364 -12.29 3.09 24.61
CA ARG A 364 -13.04 4.25 25.05
C ARG A 364 -12.13 5.18 25.84
N ILE A 365 -12.15 6.46 25.50
CA ILE A 365 -11.30 7.47 26.10
C ILE A 365 -12.17 8.52 26.77
N ASN A 366 -11.87 8.81 28.02
CA ASN A 366 -12.49 9.93 28.73
C ASN A 366 -11.92 11.25 28.20
N PRO A 367 -12.74 12.14 27.60
CA PRO A 367 -12.25 13.35 26.95
C PRO A 367 -11.64 14.38 27.91
N LEU A 368 -11.93 14.29 29.22
CA LEU A 368 -11.41 15.22 30.23
C LEU A 368 -10.08 14.73 30.80
N THR A 369 -9.99 13.45 31.13
CA THR A 369 -8.83 12.88 31.82
C THR A 369 -7.83 12.21 30.90
N MET A 370 -8.18 11.96 29.62
CA MET A 370 -7.42 11.18 28.65
C MET A 370 -7.22 9.70 29.08
N ALA A 371 -7.97 9.23 30.09
CA ALA A 371 -7.91 7.84 30.49
C ALA A 371 -8.53 6.95 29.42
N ALA A 372 -7.75 6.00 28.92
CA ALA A 372 -8.17 5.02 27.92
C ALA A 372 -8.56 3.70 28.60
N THR A 373 -9.69 3.15 28.21
CA THR A 373 -10.21 1.88 28.72
C THR A 373 -10.52 0.98 27.54
N ARG A 374 -10.04 -0.24 27.57
CA ARG A 374 -10.36 -1.26 26.57
C ARG A 374 -11.79 -1.77 26.77
N VAL A 375 -12.56 -1.82 25.70
CA VAL A 375 -13.94 -2.31 25.68
C VAL A 375 -13.98 -3.63 24.89
N PRO A 376 -14.73 -4.64 25.35
CA PRO A 376 -14.91 -5.87 24.57
C PRO A 376 -15.54 -5.60 23.21
N SER A 377 -14.89 -6.05 22.14
CA SER A 377 -15.40 -5.97 20.76
C SER A 377 -16.01 -7.29 20.33
N VAL A 378 -16.96 -7.26 19.38
CA VAL A 378 -17.61 -8.45 18.80
C VAL A 378 -16.96 -8.92 17.51
N GLY A 379 -15.74 -8.54 17.27
CA GLY A 379 -14.94 -8.85 16.08
C GLY A 379 -13.79 -7.88 15.98
N VAL A 380 -13.14 -7.86 14.82
CA VAL A 380 -12.07 -6.90 14.52
C VAL A 380 -12.73 -5.57 14.10
N PRO A 381 -12.66 -4.50 14.93
CA PRO A 381 -13.35 -3.25 14.62
C PRO A 381 -12.68 -2.55 13.44
N GLN A 382 -13.49 -2.14 12.47
CA GLN A 382 -13.08 -1.47 11.24
C GLN A 382 -13.33 0.03 11.31
N ASP A 383 -14.56 0.43 11.63
CA ASP A 383 -14.99 1.81 11.62
C ASP A 383 -16.04 2.08 12.71
N LEU A 384 -16.21 3.36 13.07
CA LEU A 384 -17.02 3.83 14.19
C LEU A 384 -17.91 5.02 13.82
N ALA A 385 -19.13 5.03 14.31
CA ALA A 385 -20.00 6.20 14.24
C ALA A 385 -20.62 6.51 15.60
N ALA A 386 -20.59 7.77 16.04
CA ALA A 386 -21.22 8.22 17.28
C ALA A 386 -22.47 9.05 16.98
N TYR A 387 -23.59 8.72 17.65
CA TYR A 387 -24.81 9.49 17.53
C TYR A 387 -25.71 9.35 18.76
N ARG A 388 -26.09 10.48 19.38
CA ARG A 388 -27.01 10.57 20.52
C ARG A 388 -26.65 9.66 21.71
N GLY A 389 -25.37 9.68 22.13
CA GLY A 389 -24.90 8.92 23.27
C GLY A 389 -24.73 7.42 23.01
N ARG A 390 -24.77 7.01 21.74
CA ARG A 390 -24.44 5.65 21.30
C ARG A 390 -23.26 5.67 20.34
N VAL A 391 -22.45 4.63 20.41
CA VAL A 391 -21.40 4.37 19.43
C VAL A 391 -21.72 3.07 18.71
N TYR A 392 -21.72 3.14 17.41
CA TYR A 392 -21.94 2.01 16.53
C TYR A 392 -20.60 1.57 15.97
N VAL A 393 -20.30 0.30 16.10
CA VAL A 393 -19.00 -0.29 15.73
C VAL A 393 -19.25 -1.28 14.61
N GLY A 394 -18.71 -1.00 13.46
CA GLY A 394 -18.60 -1.96 12.37
C GLY A 394 -17.37 -2.84 12.58
N ALA A 395 -17.52 -4.15 12.58
CA ALA A 395 -16.44 -5.10 12.83
C ALA A 395 -16.52 -6.31 11.88
N ASP A 396 -15.37 -6.85 11.52
CA ASP A 396 -15.30 -8.12 10.81
C ASP A 396 -15.43 -9.29 11.80
N GLY A 397 -16.22 -10.27 11.41
CA GLY A 397 -16.40 -11.49 12.17
C GLY A 397 -15.31 -12.54 11.90
N PRO A 398 -15.33 -13.65 12.64
CA PRO A 398 -14.29 -14.68 12.55
C PRO A 398 -14.35 -15.52 11.26
N LYS A 399 -15.37 -15.34 10.44
CA LYS A 399 -15.50 -16.01 9.13
C LYS A 399 -15.26 -15.00 8.03
N ALA A 400 -14.60 -15.41 6.97
CA ALA A 400 -14.46 -14.57 5.78
C ALA A 400 -15.84 -14.08 5.30
N PHE A 401 -15.94 -12.77 5.04
CA PHE A 401 -17.19 -12.10 4.60
C PHE A 401 -18.35 -12.11 5.62
N ALA A 402 -18.08 -12.31 6.90
CA ALA A 402 -19.05 -12.09 7.96
C ALA A 402 -18.72 -10.81 8.70
N GLY A 403 -19.62 -9.84 8.71
CA GLY A 403 -19.49 -8.60 9.47
C GLY A 403 -20.47 -8.57 10.64
N ASN A 404 -20.20 -7.72 11.60
CA ASN A 404 -21.10 -7.44 12.71
C ASN A 404 -21.17 -5.94 12.93
N VAL A 405 -22.35 -5.45 13.29
CA VAL A 405 -22.52 -4.08 13.78
C VAL A 405 -23.09 -4.13 15.19
N ALA A 406 -22.34 -3.57 16.13
CA ALA A 406 -22.76 -3.50 17.52
C ALA A 406 -22.95 -2.05 17.98
N ALA A 407 -23.94 -1.83 18.82
CA ALA A 407 -24.21 -0.55 19.50
C ALA A 407 -23.74 -0.61 20.94
N TYR A 408 -23.05 0.42 21.38
CA TYR A 408 -22.56 0.61 22.74
C TYR A 408 -23.08 1.92 23.32
N ASP A 409 -23.27 1.98 24.61
CA ASP A 409 -23.48 3.23 25.35
C ASP A 409 -22.16 4.03 25.37
N ALA A 410 -22.20 5.25 24.85
CA ALA A 410 -21.00 6.06 24.71
C ALA A 410 -20.38 6.47 26.05
N GLY A 411 -21.19 6.57 27.09
CA GLY A 411 -20.78 7.02 28.42
C GLY A 411 -20.14 5.93 29.28
N ASN A 412 -20.68 4.70 29.30
CA ASN A 412 -20.19 3.62 30.17
C ASN A 412 -19.48 2.48 29.42
N GLY A 413 -19.65 2.38 28.11
CA GLY A 413 -19.04 1.34 27.28
C GLY A 413 -19.77 0.01 27.29
N GLU A 414 -20.96 -0.06 27.83
CA GLU A 414 -21.77 -1.28 27.81
C GLU A 414 -22.35 -1.53 26.42
N ARG A 415 -22.30 -2.79 25.97
CA ARG A 415 -22.94 -3.20 24.73
C ARG A 415 -24.45 -3.20 24.91
N ILE A 416 -25.15 -2.47 24.03
CA ILE A 416 -26.62 -2.36 24.03
C ILE A 416 -27.22 -3.49 23.19
N ASP A 417 -26.76 -3.65 21.94
CA ASP A 417 -27.31 -4.61 20.98
C ASP A 417 -26.31 -4.86 19.84
N GLY A 418 -26.63 -5.75 18.89
CA GLY A 418 -25.84 -5.99 17.70
C GLY A 418 -26.52 -6.88 16.69
N ILE A 419 -26.03 -6.83 15.45
CA ILE A 419 -26.54 -7.60 14.32
C ILE A 419 -25.39 -8.16 13.50
N ASP A 420 -25.50 -9.45 13.16
CA ASP A 420 -24.56 -10.09 12.24
C ASP A 420 -25.03 -9.84 10.80
N LEU A 421 -24.09 -9.41 9.97
CA LEU A 421 -24.26 -9.19 8.55
C LEU A 421 -23.65 -10.35 7.76
N GLN A 422 -24.21 -10.66 6.60
CA GLN A 422 -23.69 -11.70 5.72
C GLN A 422 -22.64 -11.14 4.73
N SER A 423 -21.94 -10.06 5.12
CA SER A 423 -20.96 -9.37 4.30
C SER A 423 -19.98 -8.62 5.20
N CYS A 424 -18.78 -8.29 4.69
CA CYS A 424 -17.82 -7.45 5.39
C CYS A 424 -18.41 -6.07 5.73
N VAL A 425 -17.81 -5.35 6.69
CA VAL A 425 -18.18 -3.97 7.02
C VAL A 425 -17.03 -3.05 6.63
N GLY A 426 -17.21 -2.19 5.62
CA GLY A 426 -16.22 -1.21 5.19
C GLY A 426 -16.31 0.08 6.01
N SER A 427 -17.42 0.79 5.94
CA SER A 427 -17.64 2.06 6.66
C SER A 427 -19.01 2.11 7.31
N ILE A 428 -19.15 2.95 8.34
CA ILE A 428 -20.37 3.14 9.10
C ILE A 428 -20.60 4.62 9.41
N THR A 429 -21.85 5.08 9.27
CA THR A 429 -22.26 6.41 9.71
C THR A 429 -23.61 6.33 10.46
N ALA A 430 -23.87 7.30 11.30
CA ALA A 430 -25.11 7.36 12.09
C ALA A 430 -25.70 8.76 12.06
N GLY A 431 -27.01 8.83 11.93
CA GLY A 431 -27.76 10.09 11.89
C GLY A 431 -29.22 9.94 12.33
N ALA A 432 -30.03 10.99 12.13
CA ALA A 432 -31.45 11.00 12.48
C ALA A 432 -32.25 9.92 11.77
N GLU A 433 -31.85 9.52 10.57
CA GLU A 433 -32.53 8.54 9.72
C GLU A 433 -32.10 7.08 10.00
N GLY A 434 -31.21 6.86 10.99
CA GLY A 434 -30.71 5.55 11.36
C GLY A 434 -29.21 5.40 11.21
N VAL A 435 -28.76 4.16 11.30
CA VAL A 435 -27.36 3.78 11.10
C VAL A 435 -27.20 3.23 9.69
N TRP A 436 -26.25 3.75 8.96
CA TRP A 436 -25.95 3.31 7.61
C TRP A 436 -24.60 2.64 7.58
N VAL A 437 -24.56 1.47 6.98
CA VAL A 437 -23.36 0.64 6.87
C VAL A 437 -23.11 0.36 5.39
N ALA A 438 -21.88 0.44 4.99
CA ALA A 438 -21.43 0.08 3.65
C ALA A 438 -20.76 -1.31 3.66
N PRO A 439 -21.52 -2.40 3.66
CA PRO A 439 -21.00 -3.72 3.34
C PRO A 439 -20.83 -3.86 1.82
N CYS A 440 -19.90 -4.70 1.40
CA CYS A 440 -19.70 -4.99 -0.02
C CYS A 440 -20.77 -5.94 -0.56
N PRO A 441 -21.40 -5.73 -1.71
CA PRO A 441 -21.42 -4.58 -2.63
C PRO A 441 -22.70 -3.72 -2.50
N TYR A 442 -23.26 -3.56 -1.36
CA TYR A 442 -24.49 -2.82 -1.12
C TYR A 442 -24.38 -1.93 0.12
N ILE A 443 -25.34 -1.03 0.32
CA ILE A 443 -25.46 -0.25 1.54
C ILE A 443 -26.71 -0.68 2.33
N GLN A 444 -26.58 -0.77 3.64
CA GLN A 444 -27.69 -1.16 4.50
C GLN A 444 -28.01 -0.07 5.52
N ARG A 445 -29.32 0.18 5.71
CA ARG A 445 -29.82 0.95 6.83
C ARG A 445 -30.21 0.00 7.96
N LEU A 446 -29.66 0.25 9.13
CA LEU A 446 -29.93 -0.48 10.36
C LEU A 446 -30.77 0.37 11.31
N SER A 447 -31.64 -0.26 12.09
CA SER A 447 -32.30 0.32 13.24
C SER A 447 -31.92 -0.46 14.49
N PHE A 448 -31.68 0.25 15.58
CA PHE A 448 -31.42 -0.30 16.91
C PHE A 448 -32.53 0.05 17.91
N ASP A 449 -33.74 0.32 17.42
CA ASP A 449 -34.87 0.61 18.24
C ASP A 449 -36.09 -0.22 17.77
N PRO A 450 -36.71 -1.09 18.60
CA PRO A 450 -36.25 -1.51 19.94
C PRO A 450 -35.12 -2.55 19.92
N ARG A 451 -34.84 -3.18 18.76
CA ARG A 451 -33.76 -4.16 18.54
C ARG A 451 -33.05 -3.93 17.23
N ALA A 452 -31.79 -4.40 17.15
CA ALA A 452 -31.00 -4.35 15.94
C ALA A 452 -31.64 -5.14 14.80
N ARG A 453 -31.87 -4.46 13.66
CA ARG A 453 -32.45 -5.07 12.45
C ARG A 453 -32.04 -4.31 11.20
N ILE A 454 -31.97 -5.01 10.07
CA ILE A 454 -31.82 -4.39 8.74
C ILE A 454 -33.21 -3.83 8.36
N VAL A 455 -33.25 -2.55 8.02
CA VAL A 455 -34.45 -1.84 7.59
C VAL A 455 -34.55 -1.79 6.08
N THR A 456 -33.42 -1.51 5.41
CA THR A 456 -33.36 -1.35 3.96
C THR A 456 -32.00 -1.82 3.46
N THR A 457 -31.99 -2.44 2.28
CA THR A 457 -30.75 -2.77 1.55
C THR A 457 -30.84 -2.10 0.18
N VAL A 458 -29.81 -1.35 -0.18
CA VAL A 458 -29.71 -0.63 -1.44
C VAL A 458 -28.52 -1.20 -2.22
N HIS A 459 -28.78 -1.70 -3.41
CA HIS A 459 -27.74 -2.15 -4.33
C HIS A 459 -27.24 -0.96 -5.15
N VAL A 460 -25.94 -0.71 -5.08
CA VAL A 460 -25.29 0.37 -5.80
C VAL A 460 -24.70 -0.20 -7.10
N PRO A 461 -24.98 0.39 -8.28
CA PRO A 461 -24.49 -0.15 -9.55
C PRO A 461 -23.00 0.17 -9.74
N PHE A 462 -22.14 -0.80 -9.51
CA PHE A 462 -20.71 -0.67 -9.76
C PHE A 462 -20.34 -0.88 -11.23
N ARG A 463 -19.27 -0.21 -11.68
CA ARG A 463 -18.61 -0.52 -12.94
C ARG A 463 -17.44 -1.49 -12.69
N SER A 464 -17.76 -2.74 -12.42
CA SER A 464 -16.69 -3.75 -12.38
C SER A 464 -16.24 -4.13 -13.79
N PRO A 465 -14.93 -4.24 -14.07
CA PRO A 465 -14.47 -5.01 -15.23
C PRO A 465 -14.83 -6.48 -14.99
N ARG A 466 -15.63 -7.05 -15.87
CA ARG A 466 -16.16 -8.42 -15.79
C ARG A 466 -15.11 -9.54 -15.97
N ASP A 467 -14.01 -9.51 -15.27
CA ASP A 467 -13.01 -10.57 -15.32
C ASP A 467 -12.37 -10.80 -13.96
N ALA A 468 -13.17 -11.26 -12.96
CA ALA A 468 -12.49 -11.69 -11.77
C ALA A 468 -13.33 -12.57 -10.85
N ALA A 469 -12.79 -13.69 -10.54
CA ALA A 469 -13.25 -14.62 -9.52
C ALA A 469 -12.98 -14.11 -8.08
N HIS A 470 -12.57 -12.84 -7.87
CA HIS A 470 -12.16 -12.32 -6.56
C HIS A 470 -12.43 -10.83 -6.34
N ASP A 471 -13.29 -10.18 -7.14
CA ASP A 471 -13.59 -8.75 -6.95
C ASP A 471 -14.68 -8.54 -5.92
N LEU A 472 -14.25 -8.26 -4.69
CA LEU A 472 -15.07 -7.58 -3.71
C LEU A 472 -15.18 -6.11 -4.14
N GLU A 473 -16.30 -5.75 -4.74
CA GLU A 473 -16.69 -4.36 -4.97
C GLU A 473 -16.81 -3.68 -3.60
N THR A 474 -15.93 -2.75 -3.28
CA THR A 474 -15.91 -2.08 -1.98
C THR A 474 -16.43 -0.66 -2.07
N LEU A 475 -17.27 -0.28 -1.12
CA LEU A 475 -17.63 1.11 -0.84
C LEU A 475 -16.62 1.66 0.15
N ASN A 476 -15.99 2.80 -0.17
CA ASN A 476 -14.98 3.38 0.71
C ASN A 476 -15.58 4.04 1.93
N ASP A 477 -16.65 4.84 1.74
CA ASP A 477 -17.19 5.63 2.85
C ASP A 477 -18.64 6.02 2.64
N VAL A 478 -19.31 6.38 3.74
CA VAL A 478 -20.69 6.79 3.76
C VAL A 478 -20.92 7.97 4.71
N ALA A 479 -21.65 9.00 4.24
CA ALA A 479 -22.00 10.15 5.04
C ALA A 479 -23.50 10.48 4.94
N VAL A 480 -24.08 11.01 6.00
CA VAL A 480 -25.47 11.45 6.05
C VAL A 480 -25.52 12.97 6.13
N GLY A 481 -26.30 13.59 5.26
CA GLY A 481 -26.47 15.03 5.30
C GLY A 481 -27.46 15.56 4.28
N GLN A 482 -28.08 16.69 4.60
CA GLN A 482 -29.07 17.38 3.75
C GLN A 482 -30.21 16.47 3.27
N GLY A 483 -30.69 15.59 4.16
CA GLY A 483 -31.79 14.67 3.84
C GLY A 483 -31.42 13.56 2.87
N SER A 484 -30.15 13.28 2.69
CA SER A 484 -29.63 12.23 1.80
C SER A 484 -28.54 11.43 2.49
N VAL A 485 -28.32 10.22 1.99
CA VAL A 485 -27.16 9.39 2.25
C VAL A 485 -26.24 9.47 1.04
N TRP A 486 -24.99 9.77 1.31
CA TRP A 486 -23.95 9.90 0.29
C TRP A 486 -22.99 8.74 0.43
N VAL A 487 -22.77 8.04 -0.65
CA VAL A 487 -21.98 6.81 -0.69
C VAL A 487 -20.81 7.00 -1.64
N LEU A 488 -19.63 6.73 -1.17
CA LEU A 488 -18.40 6.90 -1.91
C LEU A 488 -17.90 5.54 -2.42
N GLY A 489 -17.73 5.41 -3.73
CA GLY A 489 -17.05 4.29 -4.36
C GLY A 489 -15.55 4.31 -4.09
N ASP A 490 -14.90 3.21 -4.33
CA ASP A 490 -13.45 3.10 -4.18
C ASP A 490 -12.67 3.91 -5.25
N ALA A 491 -11.36 3.89 -5.12
CA ALA A 491 -10.47 4.56 -6.06
C ALA A 491 -10.55 4.01 -7.51
N ALA A 492 -11.11 2.83 -7.72
CA ALA A 492 -11.33 2.24 -9.04
C ALA A 492 -12.66 2.68 -9.65
N ASP A 493 -13.73 2.70 -8.85
CA ASP A 493 -15.06 3.11 -9.31
C ASP A 493 -15.19 4.64 -9.43
N ARG A 494 -14.60 5.40 -8.49
CA ARG A 494 -14.58 6.88 -8.48
C ARG A 494 -15.94 7.52 -8.66
N ARG A 495 -16.98 6.97 -8.04
CA ARG A 495 -18.34 7.52 -8.07
C ARG A 495 -18.82 7.89 -6.68
N LEU A 496 -19.70 8.88 -6.66
CA LEU A 496 -20.45 9.33 -5.50
C LEU A 496 -21.93 9.18 -5.81
N TRP A 497 -22.65 8.39 -5.00
CA TRP A 497 -24.10 8.23 -5.12
C TRP A 497 -24.82 9.01 -4.05
N GLN A 498 -25.95 9.60 -4.44
CA GLN A 498 -26.89 10.23 -3.55
C GLN A 498 -28.13 9.32 -3.41
N ILE A 499 -28.46 8.94 -2.19
CA ILE A 499 -29.55 7.99 -1.89
C ILE A 499 -30.57 8.66 -0.99
N ASP A 500 -31.87 8.48 -1.28
CA ASP A 500 -32.95 8.86 -0.38
C ASP A 500 -32.98 7.93 0.85
N PRO A 501 -32.84 8.46 2.08
CA PRO A 501 -32.73 7.62 3.27
C PRO A 501 -34.04 6.88 3.63
N ARG A 502 -35.18 7.26 3.06
CA ARG A 502 -36.48 6.66 3.36
C ARG A 502 -36.86 5.58 2.36
N SER A 503 -36.74 5.89 1.07
CA SER A 503 -37.09 4.95 0.00
C SER A 503 -35.92 4.02 -0.37
N GLY A 504 -34.66 4.41 -0.14
CA GLY A 504 -33.49 3.71 -0.64
C GLY A 504 -33.23 3.95 -2.12
N GLU A 505 -33.92 4.91 -2.75
CA GLU A 505 -33.78 5.23 -4.17
C GLU A 505 -32.49 6.02 -4.42
N ILE A 506 -31.77 5.70 -5.50
CA ILE A 506 -30.61 6.47 -5.95
C ILE A 506 -31.09 7.72 -6.65
N LEU A 507 -30.96 8.87 -6.00
CA LEU A 507 -31.38 10.19 -6.51
C LEU A 507 -30.43 10.75 -7.56
N GLY A 508 -29.20 10.26 -7.60
CA GLY A 508 -28.21 10.69 -8.57
C GLY A 508 -26.83 10.10 -8.34
N THR A 509 -26.01 10.20 -9.37
CA THR A 509 -24.63 9.72 -9.38
C THR A 509 -23.70 10.79 -9.95
N MET A 510 -22.50 10.92 -9.39
CA MET A 510 -21.45 11.80 -9.86
C MET A 510 -20.18 11.00 -10.09
N GLU A 511 -19.53 11.17 -11.25
CA GLU A 511 -18.16 10.67 -11.48
C GLU A 511 -17.16 11.66 -10.86
N LEU A 512 -16.18 11.13 -10.14
CA LEU A 512 -15.14 11.91 -9.48
C LEU A 512 -13.85 11.85 -10.33
N PRO A 513 -13.28 13.02 -10.70
CA PRO A 513 -12.05 13.06 -11.50
C PRO A 513 -10.78 12.81 -10.68
N PHE A 514 -10.89 12.22 -9.50
CA PHE A 514 -9.82 11.97 -8.55
C PHE A 514 -10.03 10.64 -7.82
N ALA A 515 -9.07 10.20 -6.99
CA ALA A 515 -9.16 8.97 -6.21
C ALA A 515 -9.67 9.25 -4.79
N PRO A 516 -10.97 9.03 -4.52
CA PRO A 516 -11.56 9.36 -3.24
C PRO A 516 -11.19 8.33 -2.17
N LEU A 517 -11.08 8.78 -0.90
CA LEU A 517 -10.87 7.89 0.26
C LEU A 517 -11.95 8.05 1.32
N HIS A 518 -12.04 9.20 1.97
CA HIS A 518 -13.00 9.48 3.01
C HIS A 518 -13.94 10.63 2.65
N LEU A 519 -15.13 10.60 3.25
CA LEU A 519 -16.23 11.52 2.97
C LEU A 519 -16.82 12.06 4.27
N ALA A 520 -16.99 13.36 4.37
CA ALA A 520 -17.75 13.99 5.44
C ALA A 520 -18.77 14.98 4.86
N PHE A 521 -19.95 15.06 5.49
CA PHE A 521 -20.91 16.11 5.20
C PHE A 521 -20.94 17.15 6.32
N GLY A 522 -20.90 18.42 5.95
CA GLY A 522 -21.03 19.53 6.90
C GLY A 522 -20.76 20.88 6.25
N ALA A 523 -21.13 21.95 6.97
CA ALA A 523 -21.02 23.33 6.47
C ALA A 523 -21.66 23.53 5.06
N GLY A 524 -22.74 22.77 4.79
CA GLY A 524 -23.50 22.85 3.54
C GLY A 524 -22.81 22.21 2.33
N ALA A 525 -21.79 21.38 2.52
CA ALA A 525 -21.05 20.74 1.44
C ALA A 525 -20.63 19.32 1.82
N LEU A 526 -20.23 18.55 0.81
CA LEU A 526 -19.49 17.31 0.96
C LEU A 526 -17.98 17.61 0.85
N TRP A 527 -17.22 16.93 1.68
CA TRP A 527 -15.76 17.06 1.76
C TRP A 527 -15.17 15.68 1.58
N VAL A 528 -14.38 15.51 0.53
CA VAL A 528 -13.80 14.23 0.13
C VAL A 528 -12.29 14.36 0.13
N THR A 529 -11.60 13.44 0.77
CA THR A 529 -10.14 13.37 0.65
C THR A 529 -9.76 12.72 -0.67
N ASP A 530 -8.80 13.33 -1.36
CA ASP A 530 -8.17 12.81 -2.55
C ASP A 530 -6.78 12.28 -2.19
N GLN A 531 -6.64 10.97 -2.27
CA GLN A 531 -5.43 10.27 -1.84
C GLN A 531 -4.21 10.54 -2.71
N LEU A 532 -4.42 10.75 -4.02
CA LEU A 532 -3.32 10.83 -4.98
C LEU A 532 -2.73 12.24 -5.08
N ASP A 533 -3.56 13.26 -4.82
CA ASP A 533 -3.16 14.66 -4.99
C ASP A 533 -3.12 15.44 -3.67
N ASP A 534 -3.03 14.72 -2.53
CA ASP A 534 -2.86 15.33 -1.21
C ASP A 534 -3.82 16.50 -0.93
N ALA A 535 -5.10 16.30 -1.23
CA ALA A 535 -6.09 17.37 -1.23
C ALA A 535 -7.40 16.98 -0.53
N VAL A 536 -8.14 17.99 -0.10
CA VAL A 536 -9.55 17.89 0.25
C VAL A 536 -10.38 18.55 -0.84
N VAL A 537 -11.32 17.82 -1.38
CA VAL A 537 -12.22 18.29 -2.46
C VAL A 537 -13.57 18.64 -1.86
N ARG A 538 -14.01 19.88 -2.07
CA ARG A 538 -15.36 20.32 -1.72
C ARG A 538 -16.32 20.07 -2.88
N ILE A 539 -17.43 19.41 -2.63
CA ILE A 539 -18.48 19.12 -3.59
C ILE A 539 -19.77 19.80 -3.13
N ASP A 540 -20.42 20.50 -4.02
CA ASP A 540 -21.75 21.08 -3.79
C ASP A 540 -22.80 19.97 -3.93
N PRO A 541 -23.54 19.65 -2.87
CA PRO A 541 -24.50 18.54 -2.88
C PRO A 541 -25.73 18.79 -3.76
N ALA A 542 -26.10 20.06 -4.01
CA ALA A 542 -27.26 20.39 -4.82
C ALA A 542 -26.98 20.28 -6.32
N THR A 543 -25.79 20.74 -6.73
CA THR A 543 -25.36 20.71 -8.14
C THR A 543 -24.56 19.45 -8.49
N ARG A 544 -24.07 18.73 -7.49
CA ARG A 544 -23.16 17.57 -7.64
C ARG A 544 -21.92 17.91 -8.47
N ARG A 545 -21.30 19.07 -8.17
CA ARG A 545 -20.08 19.55 -8.85
C ARG A 545 -18.98 19.84 -7.84
N VAL A 546 -17.76 19.62 -8.26
CA VAL A 546 -16.58 20.07 -7.52
C VAL A 546 -16.60 21.59 -7.42
N ALA A 547 -16.66 22.10 -6.20
CA ALA A 547 -16.68 23.54 -5.91
C ALA A 547 -15.29 24.09 -5.59
N ALA A 548 -14.41 23.29 -4.99
CA ALA A 548 -13.03 23.67 -4.68
C ALA A 548 -12.16 22.42 -4.48
N ARG A 549 -10.87 22.60 -4.70
CA ARG A 549 -9.81 21.63 -4.36
C ARG A 549 -8.80 22.36 -3.48
N ILE A 550 -8.48 21.79 -2.34
CA ILE A 550 -7.70 22.43 -1.27
C ILE A 550 -6.53 21.50 -0.96
N ALA A 551 -5.32 21.93 -1.32
CA ALA A 551 -4.11 21.18 -1.00
C ALA A 551 -3.87 21.17 0.51
N ILE A 552 -3.50 20.01 1.05
CA ILE A 552 -3.10 19.78 2.44
C ILE A 552 -1.72 19.12 2.48
N GLY A 553 -1.31 18.54 3.60
CA GLY A 553 -0.06 17.75 3.67
C GLY A 553 -0.19 16.39 2.98
N LYS A 554 0.95 15.70 2.84
CA LYS A 554 1.05 14.41 2.15
C LYS A 554 0.26 13.30 2.83
N GLY A 555 -0.35 12.45 2.01
CA GLY A 555 -1.17 11.33 2.47
C GLY A 555 -2.51 11.79 3.03
N ALA A 556 -3.30 12.54 2.26
CA ALA A 556 -4.66 12.92 2.64
C ALA A 556 -5.48 11.68 3.01
N SER A 557 -5.97 11.60 4.27
CA SER A 557 -6.67 10.45 4.82
C SER A 557 -8.02 10.86 5.40
N GLY A 558 -8.23 10.84 6.71
CA GLY A 558 -9.51 11.16 7.34
C GLY A 558 -9.97 12.60 7.11
N VAL A 559 -11.29 12.83 7.09
CA VAL A 559 -11.89 14.15 7.03
C VAL A 559 -13.12 14.23 7.94
N ALA A 560 -13.24 15.32 8.70
CA ALA A 560 -14.40 15.59 9.55
C ALA A 560 -14.80 17.06 9.50
N VAL A 561 -16.08 17.35 9.74
CA VAL A 561 -16.60 18.73 9.80
C VAL A 561 -17.16 19.00 11.20
N GLY A 562 -16.66 20.03 11.82
CA GLY A 562 -17.11 20.45 13.15
C GLY A 562 -16.31 21.61 13.70
N ALA A 563 -16.73 22.17 14.84
CA ALA A 563 -16.11 23.34 15.47
C ALA A 563 -15.91 24.51 14.45
N GLY A 564 -16.86 24.70 13.53
CA GLY A 564 -16.83 25.77 12.52
C GLY A 564 -15.80 25.61 11.42
N SER A 565 -15.18 24.44 11.29
CA SER A 565 -14.11 24.17 10.32
C SER A 565 -14.22 22.76 9.72
N VAL A 566 -13.45 22.51 8.67
CA VAL A 566 -13.18 21.16 8.16
C VAL A 566 -11.78 20.77 8.62
N TRP A 567 -11.63 19.54 9.04
CA TRP A 567 -10.40 18.98 9.58
C TRP A 567 -10.00 17.77 8.75
N ALA A 568 -8.78 17.74 8.29
CA ALA A 568 -8.28 16.65 7.48
C ALA A 568 -6.89 16.20 7.92
N THR A 569 -6.67 14.91 7.98
CA THR A 569 -5.39 14.32 8.35
C THR A 569 -4.49 14.16 7.13
N SER A 570 -3.19 14.38 7.37
CA SER A 570 -2.11 14.10 6.43
C SER A 570 -1.22 13.04 7.04
N PHE A 571 -1.50 11.82 6.66
CA PHE A 571 -0.97 10.60 7.27
C PHE A 571 0.57 10.50 7.16
N LEU A 572 1.14 10.89 6.00
CA LEU A 572 2.59 10.82 5.78
C LEU A 572 3.35 11.98 6.44
N ASP A 573 2.72 13.13 6.61
CA ASP A 573 3.34 14.30 7.24
C ASP A 573 3.12 14.37 8.75
N GLY A 574 2.32 13.46 9.34
CA GLY A 574 2.00 13.49 10.78
C GLY A 574 1.24 14.74 11.20
N THR A 575 0.37 15.28 10.34
CA THR A 575 -0.30 16.57 10.58
C THR A 575 -1.81 16.48 10.42
N ILE A 576 -2.50 17.47 10.98
CA ILE A 576 -3.92 17.74 10.71
C ILE A 576 -4.08 19.17 10.18
N SER A 577 -4.79 19.33 9.08
CA SER A 577 -5.09 20.63 8.48
C SER A 577 -6.48 21.12 8.88
N ARG A 578 -6.56 22.37 9.37
CA ARG A 578 -7.81 23.07 9.60
C ARG A 578 -8.14 23.91 8.37
N ILE A 579 -9.32 23.72 7.79
CA ILE A 579 -9.80 24.39 6.59
C ILE A 579 -11.02 25.26 6.94
N ASP A 580 -11.04 26.51 6.50
CA ASP A 580 -12.22 27.38 6.59
C ASP A 580 -13.19 27.02 5.45
N PRO A 581 -14.40 26.51 5.75
CA PRO A 581 -15.36 26.08 4.72
C PRO A 581 -15.95 27.25 3.90
N ARG A 582 -15.80 28.49 4.34
CA ARG A 582 -16.30 29.68 3.61
C ARG A 582 -15.31 30.16 2.58
N THR A 583 -14.00 30.11 2.90
CA THR A 583 -12.93 30.59 2.04
C THR A 583 -12.26 29.49 1.23
N ASN A 584 -12.49 28.22 1.57
CA ASN A 584 -11.82 27.04 1.00
C ASN A 584 -10.29 27.13 1.10
N ARG A 585 -9.78 27.56 2.25
CA ARG A 585 -8.33 27.71 2.49
C ARG A 585 -7.94 27.01 3.78
N VAL A 586 -6.74 26.43 3.78
CA VAL A 586 -6.10 25.96 5.00
C VAL A 586 -5.81 27.17 5.89
N VAL A 587 -6.35 27.15 7.10
CA VAL A 587 -6.13 28.17 8.12
C VAL A 587 -4.82 27.91 8.85
N VAL A 588 -4.57 26.65 9.18
CA VAL A 588 -3.37 26.21 9.90
C VAL A 588 -3.18 24.70 9.70
N THR A 589 -1.93 24.28 9.64
CA THR A 589 -1.52 22.88 9.71
C THR A 589 -0.87 22.63 11.07
N ILE A 590 -1.35 21.61 11.78
CA ILE A 590 -0.99 21.31 13.17
C ILE A 590 -0.25 19.98 13.21
N PRO A 591 1.01 19.93 13.65
CA PRO A 591 1.70 18.66 13.84
C PRO A 591 1.07 17.89 15.00
N VAL A 592 0.73 16.63 14.78
CA VAL A 592 0.15 15.72 15.77
C VAL A 592 1.06 14.52 16.04
N GLY A 593 2.08 14.33 15.21
CA GLY A 593 2.99 13.19 15.29
C GLY A 593 2.34 11.88 14.83
N GLY A 594 3.15 10.83 14.74
CA GLY A 594 2.67 9.54 14.26
C GLY A 594 2.11 9.60 12.85
N SER A 595 1.27 8.63 12.53
CA SER A 595 0.60 8.53 11.22
C SER A 595 -0.91 8.69 11.41
N PRO A 596 -1.44 9.94 11.52
CA PRO A 596 -2.87 10.20 11.78
C PRO A 596 -3.73 9.71 10.62
N ARG A 597 -4.62 8.76 10.88
CA ARG A 597 -5.42 8.10 9.85
C ARG A 597 -6.81 8.67 9.71
N ASP A 598 -7.47 8.84 10.86
CA ASP A 598 -8.84 9.30 10.93
C ASP A 598 -8.97 10.47 11.89
N VAL A 599 -10.09 11.20 11.77
CA VAL A 599 -10.37 12.39 12.57
C VAL A 599 -11.84 12.49 12.93
N ALA A 600 -12.12 12.83 14.17
CA ALA A 600 -13.47 13.12 14.63
C ALA A 600 -13.52 14.45 15.39
N VAL A 601 -14.70 15.10 15.36
CA VAL A 601 -14.97 16.33 16.11
C VAL A 601 -16.09 16.07 17.10
N GLY A 602 -15.77 16.17 18.38
CA GLY A 602 -16.72 15.93 19.46
C GLY A 602 -16.11 16.26 20.83
N ALA A 603 -16.91 16.24 21.90
CA ALA A 603 -16.47 16.57 23.27
C ALA A 603 -15.65 17.88 23.36
N GLY A 604 -16.03 18.89 22.57
CA GLY A 604 -15.36 20.19 22.53
C GLY A 604 -13.95 20.21 21.93
N SER A 605 -13.53 19.15 21.26
CA SER A 605 -12.18 19.00 20.71
C SER A 605 -12.20 18.29 19.35
N VAL A 606 -11.05 18.27 18.69
CA VAL A 606 -10.79 17.48 17.50
C VAL A 606 -9.86 16.33 17.91
N TRP A 607 -10.15 15.15 17.45
CA TRP A 607 -9.48 13.91 17.85
C TRP A 607 -8.94 13.21 16.62
N THR A 608 -7.70 12.80 16.66
CA THR A 608 -7.11 11.98 15.61
C THR A 608 -6.33 10.82 16.22
N ALA A 609 -6.45 9.65 15.60
CA ALA A 609 -5.72 8.47 16.01
C ALA A 609 -4.81 7.98 14.88
N GLY A 610 -3.66 7.46 15.27
CA GLY A 610 -2.66 6.92 14.37
C GLY A 610 -1.63 6.08 15.11
N ASP A 611 -0.71 5.48 14.37
CA ASP A 611 0.41 4.76 14.98
C ASP A 611 1.36 5.72 15.67
N ALA A 612 1.91 5.31 16.81
CA ALA A 612 2.99 6.04 17.47
C ALA A 612 4.28 5.89 16.63
N THR A 613 4.99 7.01 16.42
CA THR A 613 6.34 7.00 15.83
C THR A 613 7.36 6.42 16.78
#